data_072d0d6168809ec3f4349cc1fae08774
#
_entry.id   072d0d6168809ec3f4349cc1fae08774
#
_cell.length_a   1.000
_cell.length_b   1.000
_cell.length_c   1.000
_cell.angle_alpha   90.00
_cell.angle_beta   90.00
_cell.angle_gamma   90.00
#
_symmetry.space_group_name_H-M   'P 1'
#
loop_
_entity.id
_entity.type
_entity.pdbx_description
1 polymer ?
#
loop_
_entity_poly.entity_id
_entity_poly.type
_entity_poly.pdbx_seq_one_letter_code
_entity_poly.pdbx_strand_id
1 'polypeptide(L)'
;LGYLPHKVMFISKETVFKVPLIGWAMKALGYIPLDRSNPRKALLSIRCALKQLEKGYSLILFPEGTRSADGRVQEFKSGSMRLAFESASSVVPVSIYGSGKIQSKGSMKVRGQKVALVIGKPMRPWNSSRVERSQFLKQVREKIIENLNTAKDAAAFSEK
;
A
#
# COMPACT_ATOMS: atom_id res chain seq x y z
N LEU A 1 6.96 11.47 -1.64
CA LEU A 1 5.78 11.82 -2.47
C LEU A 1 6.12 12.89 -3.52
N GLY A 2 7.02 13.84 -3.24
CA GLY A 2 7.40 14.91 -4.18
C GLY A 2 8.01 14.45 -5.51
N TYR A 3 8.42 13.19 -5.62
CA TYR A 3 8.98 12.60 -6.84
C TYR A 3 7.95 11.81 -7.67
N LEU A 4 6.71 11.69 -7.20
CA LEU A 4 5.67 11.02 -7.97
C LEU A 4 4.93 12.03 -8.85
N PRO A 5 4.78 11.77 -10.17
CA PRO A 5 4.17 12.72 -11.11
C PRO A 5 2.65 12.85 -10.93
N HIS A 6 2.06 12.10 -10.02
CA HIS A 6 0.61 12.05 -9.79
C HIS A 6 0.26 12.50 -8.37
N LYS A 7 -0.93 13.07 -8.22
CA LYS A 7 -1.52 13.35 -6.91
C LYS A 7 -1.81 12.02 -6.20
N VAL A 8 -1.07 11.76 -5.11
CA VAL A 8 -1.12 10.48 -4.40
C VAL A 8 -1.73 10.67 -3.02
N MET A 9 -2.65 9.80 -2.66
CA MET A 9 -3.28 9.75 -1.34
C MET A 9 -3.02 8.42 -0.65
N PHE A 10 -2.92 8.44 0.67
CA PHE A 10 -2.84 7.23 1.49
C PHE A 10 -4.20 6.87 2.09
N ILE A 11 -4.47 5.57 2.13
CA ILE A 11 -5.47 5.00 3.02
C ILE A 11 -4.74 4.45 4.23
N SER A 12 -5.00 5.00 5.40
CA SER A 12 -4.28 4.65 6.62
C SER A 12 -5.24 4.32 7.76
N LYS A 13 -4.73 3.60 8.77
CA LYS A 13 -5.52 3.22 9.94
C LYS A 13 -6.03 4.46 10.67
N GLU A 14 -7.31 4.49 11.06
CA GLU A 14 -7.95 5.61 11.76
C GLU A 14 -7.15 6.08 12.99
N THR A 15 -6.51 5.15 13.72
CA THR A 15 -5.71 5.49 14.91
C THR A 15 -4.55 6.45 14.63
N VAL A 16 -3.99 6.47 13.41
CA VAL A 16 -2.89 7.38 13.04
C VAL A 16 -3.41 8.82 12.95
N PHE A 17 -4.67 9.02 12.57
CA PHE A 17 -5.32 10.32 12.52
C PHE A 17 -5.57 10.94 13.90
N LYS A 18 -5.45 10.14 14.97
CA LYS A 18 -5.58 10.61 16.36
C LYS A 18 -4.26 11.12 16.94
N VAL A 19 -3.14 10.89 16.25
CA VAL A 19 -1.83 11.38 16.68
C VAL A 19 -1.74 12.89 16.40
N PRO A 20 -1.46 13.74 17.40
CA PRO A 20 -1.31 15.18 17.20
C PRO A 20 -0.27 15.50 16.12
N LEU A 21 -0.43 16.60 15.43
CA LEU A 21 0.37 17.04 14.27
C LEU A 21 0.26 16.11 13.05
N ILE A 22 0.56 14.81 13.21
CA ILE A 22 0.47 13.82 12.12
C ILE A 22 -0.97 13.71 11.62
N GLY A 23 -1.94 13.54 12.52
CA GLY A 23 -3.35 13.42 12.17
C GLY A 23 -3.91 14.69 11.52
N TRP A 24 -3.46 15.86 11.95
CA TRP A 24 -3.84 17.14 11.33
C TRP A 24 -3.26 17.26 9.92
N ALA A 25 -1.97 16.95 9.74
CA ALA A 25 -1.35 16.94 8.43
C ALA A 25 -2.03 15.95 7.47
N MET A 26 -2.33 14.73 7.93
CA MET A 26 -3.02 13.72 7.12
C MET A 26 -4.42 14.18 6.69
N LYS A 27 -5.16 14.85 7.57
CA LYS A 27 -6.48 15.41 7.24
C LYS A 27 -6.35 16.56 6.24
N ALA A 28 -5.41 17.47 6.44
CA ALA A 28 -5.13 18.58 5.52
C ALA A 28 -4.72 18.10 4.12
N LEU A 29 -3.97 17.00 4.04
CA LEU A 29 -3.58 16.35 2.79
C LEU A 29 -4.70 15.50 2.16
N GLY A 30 -5.87 15.42 2.80
CA GLY A 30 -7.01 14.67 2.29
C GLY A 30 -6.86 13.15 2.38
N TYR A 31 -5.95 12.62 3.19
CA TYR A 31 -5.76 11.18 3.35
C TYR A 31 -7.00 10.53 3.98
N ILE A 32 -7.23 9.28 3.66
CA ILE A 32 -8.48 8.59 3.99
C ILE A 32 -8.28 7.70 5.21
N PRO A 33 -9.01 7.95 6.32
CA PRO A 33 -8.98 7.07 7.47
C PRO A 33 -9.74 5.78 7.17
N LEU A 34 -9.18 4.63 7.58
CA LEU A 34 -9.80 3.32 7.47
C LEU A 34 -9.94 2.67 8.86
N ASP A 35 -11.17 2.53 9.31
CA ASP A 35 -11.52 1.73 10.47
C ASP A 35 -11.96 0.33 10.01
N ARG A 36 -11.12 -0.66 10.23
CA ARG A 36 -11.39 -2.06 9.84
C ARG A 36 -12.23 -2.81 10.85
N SER A 37 -12.39 -2.28 12.05
CA SER A 37 -13.20 -2.87 13.11
C SER A 37 -14.70 -2.54 12.94
N ASN A 38 -15.02 -1.49 12.19
CA ASN A 38 -16.38 -1.06 11.92
C ASN A 38 -16.71 -1.17 10.40
N PRO A 39 -17.52 -2.17 9.99
CA PRO A 39 -17.86 -2.39 8.59
C PRO A 39 -18.53 -1.17 7.91
N ARG A 40 -19.37 -0.44 8.65
CA ARG A 40 -20.05 0.77 8.12
C ARG A 40 -19.05 1.88 7.83
N LYS A 41 -18.13 2.14 8.75
CA LYS A 41 -17.06 3.15 8.56
C LYS A 41 -16.10 2.72 7.43
N ALA A 42 -15.74 1.44 7.37
CA ALA A 42 -14.91 0.90 6.28
C ALA A 42 -15.56 1.13 4.91
N LEU A 43 -16.87 0.93 4.79
CA LEU A 43 -17.60 1.19 3.55
C LEU A 43 -17.58 2.68 3.16
N LEU A 44 -17.74 3.59 4.13
CA LEU A 44 -17.62 5.03 3.88
C LEU A 44 -16.23 5.40 3.38
N SER A 45 -15.17 4.85 4.00
CA SER A 45 -13.79 5.05 3.56
C SER A 45 -13.58 4.58 2.12
N ILE A 46 -14.14 3.43 1.74
CA ILE A 46 -14.08 2.91 0.36
C ILE A 46 -14.78 3.87 -0.60
N ARG A 47 -15.98 4.36 -0.27
CA ARG A 47 -16.71 5.32 -1.10
C ARG A 47 -15.93 6.64 -1.28
N CYS A 48 -15.32 7.14 -0.22
CA CYS A 48 -14.44 8.30 -0.31
C CYS A 48 -13.24 8.05 -1.24
N ALA A 49 -12.63 6.88 -1.13
CA ALA A 49 -11.51 6.49 -1.97
C ALA A 49 -11.89 6.39 -3.46
N LEU A 50 -13.04 5.79 -3.78
CA LEU A 50 -13.56 5.72 -5.15
C LEU A 50 -13.74 7.12 -5.75
N LYS A 51 -14.35 8.05 -5.00
CA LYS A 51 -14.49 9.45 -5.44
C LYS A 51 -13.14 10.13 -5.71
N GLN A 52 -12.09 9.78 -4.99
CA GLN A 52 -10.77 10.35 -5.26
C GLN A 52 -10.12 9.73 -6.50
N LEU A 53 -10.31 8.43 -6.75
CA LEU A 53 -9.89 7.79 -7.99
C LEU A 53 -10.57 8.42 -9.21
N GLU A 54 -11.89 8.69 -9.13
CA GLU A 54 -12.65 9.38 -10.19
C GLU A 54 -12.11 10.78 -10.48
N LYS A 55 -11.56 11.47 -9.48
CA LYS A 55 -10.90 12.78 -9.63
C LYS A 55 -9.45 12.68 -10.14
N GLY A 56 -8.99 11.50 -10.52
CA GLY A 56 -7.64 11.27 -11.05
C GLY A 56 -6.54 11.16 -9.98
N TYR A 57 -6.89 11.00 -8.70
CA TYR A 57 -5.89 10.70 -7.67
C TYR A 57 -5.45 9.24 -7.73
N SER A 58 -4.19 8.98 -7.43
CA SER A 58 -3.68 7.64 -7.19
C SER A 58 -3.75 7.30 -5.69
N LEU A 59 -4.09 6.07 -5.36
CA LEU A 59 -4.19 5.61 -3.97
C LEU A 59 -3.07 4.62 -3.63
N ILE A 60 -2.38 4.86 -2.53
CA ILE A 60 -1.41 3.91 -1.99
C ILE A 60 -2.10 3.03 -0.94
N LEU A 61 -1.99 1.73 -1.15
CA LEU A 61 -2.53 0.69 -0.29
C LEU A 61 -1.40 -0.21 0.20
N PHE A 62 -1.49 -0.64 1.45
CA PHE A 62 -0.66 -1.70 2.01
C PHE A 62 -1.54 -2.96 2.18
N PRO A 63 -1.51 -3.91 1.22
CA PRO A 63 -2.50 -4.99 1.16
C PRO A 63 -2.37 -6.00 2.28
N GLU A 64 -1.19 -6.13 2.89
CA GLU A 64 -0.95 -6.97 4.07
C GLU A 64 -1.69 -6.43 5.31
N GLY A 65 -1.89 -5.11 5.39
CA GLY A 65 -2.58 -4.44 6.48
C GLY A 65 -1.82 -4.38 7.81
N THR A 66 -0.62 -4.92 7.86
CA THR A 66 0.32 -4.86 8.99
C THR A 66 1.75 -4.83 8.47
N ARG A 67 2.69 -4.40 9.31
CA ARG A 67 4.13 -4.52 8.99
C ARG A 67 4.57 -5.96 9.13
N SER A 68 5.40 -6.44 8.20
CA SER A 68 6.07 -7.74 8.30
C SER A 68 7.04 -7.75 9.50
N ALA A 69 7.16 -8.88 10.17
CA ALA A 69 8.10 -9.07 11.27
C ALA A 69 9.46 -9.60 10.77
N ASP A 70 9.44 -10.38 9.70
CA ASP A 70 10.58 -11.10 9.11
C ASP A 70 11.03 -10.56 7.74
N GLY A 71 10.37 -9.50 7.26
CA GLY A 71 10.64 -8.90 5.95
C GLY A 71 10.04 -9.66 4.77
N ARG A 72 9.32 -10.76 5.01
CA ARG A 72 8.62 -11.50 3.95
C ARG A 72 7.27 -10.86 3.63
N VAL A 73 6.87 -10.95 2.38
CA VAL A 73 5.54 -10.50 1.93
C VAL A 73 4.48 -11.46 2.47
N GLN A 74 3.63 -10.94 3.35
CA GLN A 74 2.53 -11.69 3.95
C GLN A 74 1.38 -11.88 2.96
N GLU A 75 0.37 -12.65 3.36
CA GLU A 75 -0.85 -12.77 2.59
C GLU A 75 -1.65 -11.47 2.58
N PHE A 76 -2.25 -11.18 1.43
CA PHE A 76 -3.07 -9.98 1.26
C PHE A 76 -4.45 -10.20 1.86
N LYS A 77 -4.93 -9.19 2.59
CA LYS A 77 -6.30 -9.18 3.09
C LYS A 77 -7.28 -9.14 1.92
N SER A 78 -8.29 -10.01 1.93
CA SER A 78 -9.28 -10.15 0.85
C SER A 78 -9.96 -8.84 0.43
N GLY A 79 -10.17 -7.93 1.38
CA GLY A 79 -10.74 -6.60 1.12
C GLY A 79 -9.76 -5.56 0.60
N SER A 80 -8.43 -5.83 0.58
CA SER A 80 -7.43 -4.82 0.24
C SER A 80 -7.51 -4.33 -1.21
N MET A 81 -7.91 -5.20 -2.12
CA MET A 81 -8.03 -4.88 -3.55
C MET A 81 -9.46 -4.54 -3.99
N ARG A 82 -10.40 -4.46 -3.04
CA ARG A 82 -11.79 -4.13 -3.36
C ARG A 82 -11.92 -2.86 -4.19
N LEU A 83 -11.14 -1.83 -3.84
CA LEU A 83 -11.10 -0.57 -4.58
C LEU A 83 -10.71 -0.76 -6.05
N ALA A 84 -9.69 -1.58 -6.33
CA ALA A 84 -9.24 -1.82 -7.70
C ALA A 84 -10.34 -2.49 -8.55
N PHE A 85 -11.07 -3.44 -7.95
CA PHE A 85 -12.17 -4.11 -8.65
C PHE A 85 -13.38 -3.19 -8.85
N GLU A 86 -13.75 -2.38 -7.85
CA GLU A 86 -14.92 -1.48 -7.93
C GLU A 86 -14.67 -0.28 -8.85
N SER A 87 -13.44 0.21 -8.95
CA SER A 87 -13.08 1.35 -9.81
C SER A 87 -12.54 0.95 -11.18
N ALA A 88 -12.32 -0.34 -11.44
CA ALA A 88 -11.59 -0.84 -12.61
C ALA A 88 -10.22 -0.17 -12.82
N SER A 89 -9.64 0.39 -11.75
CA SER A 89 -8.35 1.08 -11.80
C SER A 89 -7.19 0.10 -11.92
N SER A 90 -6.16 0.50 -12.65
CA SER A 90 -4.91 -0.27 -12.72
C SER A 90 -4.22 -0.32 -11.37
N VAL A 91 -3.66 -1.47 -11.04
CA VAL A 91 -2.85 -1.70 -9.84
C VAL A 91 -1.38 -1.71 -10.23
N VAL A 92 -0.58 -0.85 -9.62
CA VAL A 92 0.88 -0.81 -9.81
C VAL A 92 1.52 -1.49 -8.60
N PRO A 93 2.14 -2.68 -8.76
CA PRO A 93 2.85 -3.33 -7.67
C PRO A 93 4.13 -2.55 -7.34
N VAL A 94 4.26 -2.15 -6.08
CA VAL A 94 5.45 -1.43 -5.59
C VAL A 94 6.06 -2.20 -4.44
N SER A 95 7.36 -2.47 -4.51
CA SER A 95 8.11 -3.18 -3.49
C SER A 95 9.16 -2.29 -2.86
N ILE A 96 9.26 -2.32 -1.53
CA ILE A 96 10.19 -1.54 -0.74
C ILE A 96 11.07 -2.49 0.06
N TYR A 97 12.38 -2.51 -0.24
CA TYR A 97 13.37 -3.26 0.51
C TYR A 97 14.11 -2.36 1.50
N GLY A 98 14.42 -2.87 2.69
CA GLY A 98 15.23 -2.17 3.69
C GLY A 98 14.41 -1.33 4.70
N SER A 99 13.14 -1.04 4.46
CA SER A 99 12.31 -0.22 5.36
C SER A 99 12.16 -0.82 6.78
N GLY A 100 12.13 -2.14 6.91
CA GLY A 100 12.09 -2.84 8.20
C GLY A 100 13.37 -2.67 9.03
N LYS A 101 14.53 -2.39 8.38
CA LYS A 101 15.79 -2.10 9.05
C LYS A 101 15.81 -0.66 9.61
N ILE A 102 15.06 0.26 9.01
CA ILE A 102 14.92 1.63 9.50
C ILE A 102 14.12 1.64 10.81
N GLN A 103 12.98 0.98 10.83
CA GLN A 103 12.15 0.87 12.02
C GLN A 103 11.46 -0.49 12.07
N SER A 104 11.93 -1.35 12.93
CA SER A 104 11.34 -2.68 13.16
C SER A 104 9.93 -2.58 13.76
N LYS A 105 9.12 -3.61 13.54
CA LYS A 105 7.78 -3.71 14.13
C LYS A 105 7.89 -3.70 15.67
N GLY A 106 7.13 -2.80 16.31
CA GLY A 106 7.14 -2.65 17.78
C GLY A 106 8.26 -1.75 18.33
N SER A 107 9.21 -1.29 17.51
CA SER A 107 10.28 -0.40 17.92
C SER A 107 9.93 1.07 17.63
N MET A 108 10.30 1.96 18.57
CA MET A 108 10.31 3.42 18.37
C MET A 108 11.66 3.93 17.85
N LYS A 109 12.69 3.08 17.82
CA LYS A 109 14.02 3.47 17.34
C LYS A 109 14.04 3.53 15.82
N VAL A 110 14.47 4.66 15.27
CA VAL A 110 14.71 4.88 13.84
C VAL A 110 16.20 4.82 13.58
N ARG A 111 16.62 4.08 12.56
CA ARG A 111 18.01 3.93 12.13
C ARG A 111 18.17 4.44 10.72
N GLY A 112 19.25 5.13 10.43
CA GLY A 112 19.61 5.49 9.05
C GLY A 112 19.95 4.22 8.27
N GLN A 113 19.22 3.99 7.17
CA GLN A 113 19.44 2.84 6.29
C GLN A 113 19.08 3.19 4.85
N LYS A 114 19.77 2.57 3.90
CA LYS A 114 19.38 2.64 2.49
C LYS A 114 18.11 1.85 2.26
N VAL A 115 17.27 2.37 1.38
CA VAL A 115 16.02 1.74 0.94
C VAL A 115 16.03 1.64 -0.57
N ALA A 116 15.69 0.47 -1.09
CA ALA A 116 15.48 0.29 -2.52
C ALA A 116 13.98 0.18 -2.80
N LEU A 117 13.53 0.85 -3.87
CA LEU A 117 12.16 0.85 -4.33
C LEU A 117 12.12 0.31 -5.76
N VAL A 118 11.26 -0.67 -6.01
CA VAL A 118 10.97 -1.17 -7.36
C VAL A 118 9.51 -0.94 -7.67
N ILE A 119 9.25 -0.25 -8.77
CA ILE A 119 7.91 0.02 -9.31
C ILE A 119 7.69 -0.92 -10.49
N GLY A 120 6.70 -1.80 -10.37
CA GLY A 120 6.36 -2.76 -11.41
C GLY A 120 5.45 -2.19 -12.48
N LYS A 121 5.16 -3.00 -13.50
CA LYS A 121 4.22 -2.63 -14.57
C LYS A 121 2.78 -2.60 -14.05
N PRO A 122 1.92 -1.70 -14.54
CA PRO A 122 0.51 -1.67 -14.20
C PRO A 122 -0.19 -2.99 -14.58
N MET A 123 -1.02 -3.48 -13.68
CA MET A 123 -1.87 -4.66 -13.85
C MET A 123 -3.33 -4.22 -13.79
N ARG A 124 -4.15 -4.65 -14.73
CA ARG A 124 -5.59 -4.33 -14.71
C ARG A 124 -6.37 -5.50 -14.11
N PRO A 125 -7.25 -5.25 -13.13
CA PRO A 125 -8.18 -6.26 -12.69
C PRO A 125 -9.19 -6.52 -13.81
N TRP A 126 -9.37 -7.77 -14.18
CA TRP A 126 -10.49 -8.15 -15.07
C TRP A 126 -11.75 -8.36 -14.23
N ASN A 127 -12.87 -8.00 -14.81
CA ASN A 127 -14.16 -8.09 -14.12
C ASN A 127 -14.56 -9.55 -13.90
N SER A 128 -15.09 -9.91 -12.67
CA SER A 128 -14.75 -11.19 -12.28
C SER A 128 -15.55 -11.79 -11.15
N SER A 129 -15.70 -13.07 -11.29
CA SER A 129 -16.10 -14.02 -10.26
C SER A 129 -15.16 -13.90 -9.04
N ARG A 130 -15.61 -14.42 -7.91
CA ARG A 130 -14.80 -14.49 -6.68
C ARG A 130 -13.46 -15.23 -6.89
N VAL A 131 -13.44 -16.21 -7.77
CA VAL A 131 -12.25 -17.01 -8.10
C VAL A 131 -11.20 -16.15 -8.81
N GLU A 132 -11.60 -15.41 -9.84
CA GLU A 132 -10.69 -14.54 -10.61
C GLU A 132 -10.12 -13.40 -9.76
N ARG A 133 -10.93 -12.84 -8.85
CA ARG A 133 -10.43 -11.86 -7.87
C ARG A 133 -9.33 -12.44 -6.99
N SER A 134 -9.49 -13.68 -6.55
CA SER A 134 -8.48 -14.38 -5.76
C SER A 134 -7.21 -14.64 -6.58
N GLN A 135 -7.36 -15.03 -7.84
CA GLN A 135 -6.22 -15.22 -8.76
C GLN A 135 -5.47 -13.92 -9.02
N PHE A 136 -6.18 -12.82 -9.27
CA PHE A 136 -5.56 -11.50 -9.44
C PHE A 136 -4.77 -11.06 -8.20
N LEU A 137 -5.33 -11.23 -7.00
CA LEU A 137 -4.63 -10.97 -5.74
C LEU A 137 -3.32 -11.76 -5.64
N LYS A 138 -3.36 -13.03 -6.00
CA LYS A 138 -2.19 -13.91 -6.00
C LYS A 138 -1.14 -13.42 -6.99
N GLN A 139 -1.53 -13.08 -8.22
CA GLN A 139 -0.62 -12.55 -9.24
C GLN A 139 0.04 -11.23 -8.82
N VAL A 140 -0.73 -10.30 -8.25
CA VAL A 140 -0.17 -9.04 -7.73
C VAL A 140 0.84 -9.31 -6.61
N ARG A 141 0.53 -10.26 -5.71
CA ARG A 141 1.45 -10.64 -4.64
C ARG A 141 2.73 -11.27 -5.17
N GLU A 142 2.63 -12.18 -6.13
CA GLU A 142 3.79 -12.81 -6.79
C GLU A 142 4.68 -11.75 -7.44
N LYS A 143 4.08 -10.77 -8.13
CA LYS A 143 4.83 -9.67 -8.74
C LYS A 143 5.52 -8.77 -7.72
N ILE A 144 4.90 -8.54 -6.57
CA ILE A 144 5.53 -7.82 -5.46
C ILE A 144 6.72 -8.60 -4.89
N ILE A 145 6.62 -9.93 -4.76
CA ILE A 145 7.73 -10.77 -4.29
C ILE A 145 8.89 -10.74 -5.27
N GLU A 146 8.62 -10.88 -6.57
CA GLU A 146 9.62 -10.78 -7.63
C GLU A 146 10.35 -9.43 -7.58
N ASN A 147 9.60 -8.34 -7.55
CA ASN A 147 10.15 -6.99 -7.45
C ASN A 147 10.95 -6.77 -6.15
N LEU A 148 10.55 -7.40 -5.04
CA LEU A 148 11.27 -7.32 -3.77
C LEU A 148 12.65 -8.00 -3.86
N ASN A 149 12.76 -9.12 -4.56
CA ASN A 149 14.04 -9.78 -4.82
C ASN A 149 14.95 -8.88 -5.67
N THR A 150 14.42 -8.28 -6.74
CA THR A 150 15.16 -7.30 -7.55
C THR A 150 15.64 -6.10 -6.71
N ALA A 151 14.79 -5.59 -5.82
CA ALA A 151 15.15 -4.49 -4.92
C ALA A 151 16.26 -4.87 -3.94
N LYS A 152 16.25 -6.12 -3.47
CA LYS A 152 17.29 -6.67 -2.59
C LYS A 152 18.64 -6.76 -3.30
N ASP A 153 18.65 -7.26 -4.53
CA ASP A 153 19.87 -7.39 -5.33
C ASP A 153 20.45 -6.02 -5.66
N ALA A 154 19.62 -5.05 -6.06
CA ALA A 154 20.04 -3.67 -6.30
C ALA A 154 20.64 -3.00 -5.05
N ALA A 155 20.09 -3.25 -3.87
CA ALA A 155 20.64 -2.75 -2.61
C ALA A 155 22.01 -3.36 -2.28
N ALA A 156 22.21 -4.65 -2.55
CA ALA A 156 23.49 -5.33 -2.33
C ALA A 156 24.61 -4.82 -3.27
N PHE A 157 24.28 -4.45 -4.50
CA PHE A 157 25.25 -3.82 -5.43
C PHE A 157 25.69 -2.42 -4.99
N SER A 158 24.86 -1.68 -4.26
CA SER A 158 25.16 -0.33 -3.78
C SER A 158 25.98 -0.31 -2.48
N GLU A 159 26.24 -1.45 -1.87
CA GLU A 159 27.04 -1.60 -0.64
C GLU A 159 28.52 -1.96 -0.94
N LYS A 160 28.86 -2.21 -2.20
CA LYS A 160 30.24 -2.38 -2.71
C LYS A 160 30.78 -1.07 -3.29
#